data_edbb970b4fae38bbfe7caccfcdcd8879
#
_entry.id   edbb970b4fae38bbfe7caccfcdcd8879
#
_cell.length_a   1.000
_cell.length_b   1.000
_cell.length_c   1.000
_cell.angle_alpha   90.00
_cell.angle_beta   90.00
_cell.angle_gamma   90.00
#
_symmetry.space_group_name_H-M   'P 1'
#
loop_
_entity.id
_entity.type
_entity.pdbx_description
1 polymer ?
#
loop_
_entity_poly.entity_id
_entity_poly.type
_entity_poly.pdbx_seq_one_letter_code
_entity_poly.pdbx_strand_id
1 'polypeptide(L)'
;RIGDIFQLGAARLQLCQPRSPCWKIDERFGIDGMAAFIAEQRLTGWYFRVLQPGTVTPDATLDLVEPAANAATLAAAMTLWQAHRPALEALGQLAATPGIAGGWQRKIVDRLAYLEKQPDKTAPPPPAFHVKPEAP
;
A
#
# COMPACT_ATOMS: atom_id res chain seq x y z
N ARG A 1 -5.96 0.14 9.23
CA ARG A 1 -5.60 -1.21 8.77
C ARG A 1 -6.19 -1.48 7.40
N ILE A 2 -5.62 -2.40 6.64
CA ILE A 2 -6.23 -2.88 5.39
C ILE A 2 -7.54 -3.56 5.74
N GLY A 3 -8.61 -3.21 5.01
CA GLY A 3 -9.96 -3.70 5.30
C GLY A 3 -10.80 -2.81 6.20
N ASP A 4 -10.20 -1.87 6.93
CA ASP A 4 -10.94 -0.88 7.72
C ASP A 4 -11.98 -0.16 6.85
N ILE A 5 -13.20 0.00 7.38
CA ILE A 5 -14.28 0.71 6.69
C ILE A 5 -14.54 2.04 7.40
N PHE A 6 -14.59 3.08 6.60
CA PHE A 6 -14.80 4.45 7.02
C PHE A 6 -16.10 5.01 6.45
N GLN A 7 -16.74 5.87 7.21
CA GLN A 7 -17.81 6.74 6.74
C GLN A 7 -17.23 8.11 6.41
N LEU A 8 -17.57 8.65 5.24
CA LEU A 8 -17.23 10.01 4.84
C LEU A 8 -18.47 10.66 4.21
N GLY A 9 -19.14 11.52 4.96
CA GLY A 9 -20.47 12.00 4.57
C GLY A 9 -21.43 10.85 4.32
N ALA A 10 -22.08 10.76 3.16
CA ALA A 10 -22.94 9.65 2.79
C ALA A 10 -22.19 8.47 2.15
N ALA A 11 -20.88 8.58 1.90
CA ALA A 11 -20.09 7.53 1.26
C ALA A 11 -19.49 6.56 2.29
N ARG A 12 -19.42 5.26 1.92
CA ARG A 12 -18.67 4.24 2.68
C ARG A 12 -17.44 3.81 1.90
N LEU A 13 -16.29 3.84 2.56
CA LEU A 13 -14.98 3.65 1.97
C LEU A 13 -14.23 2.54 2.71
N GLN A 14 -13.61 1.62 1.96
CA GLN A 14 -12.75 0.59 2.55
C GLN A 14 -11.29 0.87 2.20
N LEU A 15 -10.43 0.95 3.20
CA LEU A 15 -8.99 1.05 3.00
C LEU A 15 -8.47 -0.26 2.41
N CYS A 16 -7.87 -0.22 1.22
CA CYS A 16 -7.58 -1.44 0.47
C CYS A 16 -6.10 -1.67 0.12
N GLN A 17 -5.28 -0.63 0.09
CA GLN A 17 -3.83 -0.77 -0.11
C GLN A 17 -3.07 0.52 0.21
N PRO A 18 -1.77 0.44 0.55
CA PRO A 18 -0.91 1.60 0.58
C PRO A 18 -0.63 2.14 -0.83
N ARG A 19 -0.37 3.44 -0.92
CA ARG A 19 0.07 4.08 -2.15
C ARG A 19 1.60 4.15 -2.17
N SER A 20 2.24 3.58 -3.18
CA SER A 20 3.68 3.78 -3.37
C SER A 20 3.98 5.24 -3.75
N PRO A 21 4.96 5.89 -3.12
CA PRO A 21 5.43 7.20 -3.55
C PRO A 21 5.88 7.18 -5.01
N CYS A 22 5.80 8.32 -5.68
CA CYS A 22 6.15 8.46 -7.08
C CYS A 22 7.01 9.71 -7.26
N TRP A 23 8.00 9.68 -8.12
CA TRP A 23 8.88 10.79 -8.47
C TRP A 23 8.13 12.10 -8.84
N LYS A 24 6.88 12.00 -9.30
CA LYS A 24 6.02 13.16 -9.55
C LYS A 24 5.77 14.03 -8.32
N ILE A 25 5.97 13.47 -7.11
CA ILE A 25 5.94 14.25 -5.87
C ILE A 25 7.12 15.21 -5.84
N ASP A 26 8.31 14.74 -6.21
CA ASP A 26 9.53 15.54 -6.27
C ASP A 26 9.33 16.71 -7.23
N GLU A 27 8.84 16.45 -8.42
CA GLU A 27 8.55 17.50 -9.41
C GLU A 27 7.47 18.46 -8.94
N ARG A 28 6.39 17.95 -8.32
CA ARG A 28 5.29 18.79 -7.87
C ARG A 28 5.72 19.83 -6.82
N PHE A 29 6.66 19.47 -5.96
CA PHE A 29 7.12 20.29 -4.87
C PHE A 29 8.50 20.91 -5.11
N GLY A 30 9.19 20.56 -6.20
CA GLY A 30 10.54 21.02 -6.50
C GLY A 30 11.58 20.57 -5.48
N ILE A 31 11.39 19.40 -4.87
CA ILE A 31 12.26 18.85 -3.83
C ILE A 31 12.72 17.47 -4.27
N ASP A 32 13.96 17.37 -4.70
CA ASP A 32 14.56 16.08 -5.08
C ASP A 32 14.63 15.12 -3.88
N GLY A 33 14.30 13.86 -4.11
CA GLY A 33 14.36 12.80 -3.10
C GLY A 33 13.18 12.75 -2.12
N MET A 34 12.15 13.58 -2.28
CA MET A 34 10.97 13.56 -1.42
C MET A 34 10.24 12.20 -1.51
N ALA A 35 10.11 11.62 -2.70
CA ALA A 35 9.49 10.31 -2.88
C ALA A 35 10.28 9.22 -2.16
N ALA A 36 11.62 9.25 -2.23
CA ALA A 36 12.48 8.33 -1.51
C ALA A 36 12.34 8.47 0.00
N PHE A 37 12.38 9.71 0.51
CA PHE A 37 12.18 10.01 1.93
C PHE A 37 10.83 9.47 2.45
N ILE A 38 9.73 9.74 1.73
CA ILE A 38 8.39 9.25 2.09
C ILE A 38 8.39 7.72 2.16
N ALA A 39 9.09 7.07 1.23
CA ALA A 39 9.22 5.62 1.20
C ALA A 39 9.99 5.07 2.40
N GLU A 40 11.15 5.61 2.69
CA GLU A 40 12.03 5.21 3.79
C GLU A 40 11.34 5.39 5.14
N GLN A 41 10.65 6.51 5.31
CA GLN A 41 9.91 6.83 6.53
C GLN A 41 8.54 6.12 6.62
N ARG A 42 8.12 5.40 5.57
CA ARG A 42 6.81 4.72 5.49
C ARG A 42 5.62 5.66 5.67
N LEU A 43 5.78 6.93 5.30
CA LEU A 43 4.77 7.98 5.35
C LEU A 43 3.86 7.95 4.12
N THR A 44 3.45 6.76 3.70
CA THR A 44 2.67 6.61 2.49
C THR A 44 1.21 7.01 2.70
N GLY A 45 0.58 7.51 1.64
CA GLY A 45 -0.87 7.57 1.55
C GLY A 45 -1.45 6.17 1.26
N TRP A 46 -2.73 6.12 1.02
CA TRP A 46 -3.44 4.86 0.74
C TRP A 46 -4.57 5.08 -0.25
N TYR A 47 -5.12 3.96 -0.73
CA TYR A 47 -6.30 3.97 -1.58
C TYR A 47 -7.50 3.41 -0.83
N PHE A 48 -8.65 4.02 -1.08
CA PHE A 48 -9.94 3.51 -0.68
C PHE A 48 -10.65 2.85 -1.86
N ARG A 49 -11.37 1.78 -1.56
CA ARG A 49 -12.44 1.27 -2.40
C ARG A 49 -13.74 1.91 -1.96
N VAL A 50 -14.52 2.45 -2.87
CA VAL A 50 -15.87 2.94 -2.58
C VAL A 50 -16.80 1.74 -2.49
N LEU A 51 -17.31 1.45 -1.29
CA LEU A 51 -18.30 0.41 -1.04
C LEU A 51 -19.70 0.91 -1.34
N GLN A 52 -19.97 2.15 -0.93
CA GLN A 52 -21.22 2.85 -1.17
C GLN A 52 -20.89 4.27 -1.60
N PRO A 53 -21.32 4.69 -2.81
CA PRO A 53 -21.19 6.09 -3.22
C PRO A 53 -22.14 6.99 -2.41
N GLY A 54 -21.74 8.26 -2.27
CA GLY A 54 -22.54 9.23 -1.54
C GLY A 54 -21.96 10.64 -1.66
N THR A 55 -22.76 11.62 -1.28
CA THR A 55 -22.35 13.03 -1.27
C THR A 55 -21.37 13.26 -0.11
N VAL A 56 -20.28 13.96 -0.40
CA VAL A 56 -19.26 14.38 0.56
C VAL A 56 -19.16 15.91 0.52
N THR A 57 -19.21 16.53 1.67
CA THR A 57 -19.01 17.99 1.82
C THR A 57 -17.57 18.27 2.30
N PRO A 58 -17.03 19.47 2.07
CA PRO A 58 -15.66 19.82 2.48
C PRO A 58 -15.38 19.69 3.99
N ASP A 59 -16.41 19.79 4.81
CA ASP A 59 -16.38 19.69 6.27
C ASP A 59 -16.72 18.29 6.79
N ALA A 60 -16.95 17.32 5.91
CA ALA A 60 -17.24 15.95 6.31
C ALA A 60 -16.04 15.31 7.03
N THR A 61 -16.30 14.67 8.15
CA THR A 61 -15.32 13.86 8.89
C THR A 61 -15.16 12.48 8.28
N LEU A 62 -13.95 11.94 8.40
CA LEU A 62 -13.65 10.55 8.03
C LEU A 62 -13.66 9.70 9.30
N ASP A 63 -14.75 8.99 9.53
CA ASP A 63 -14.97 8.23 10.76
C ASP A 63 -14.74 6.72 10.52
N LEU A 64 -13.92 6.08 11.36
CA LEU A 64 -13.74 4.62 11.34
C LEU A 64 -14.99 3.96 11.92
N VAL A 65 -15.75 3.25 11.10
CA VAL A 65 -17.02 2.61 11.51
C VAL A 65 -16.94 1.09 11.67
N GLU A 66 -16.04 0.44 10.90
CA GLU A 66 -15.80 -1.01 11.02
C GLU A 66 -14.29 -1.29 10.99
N PRO A 67 -13.65 -1.48 12.16
CA PRO A 67 -12.22 -1.79 12.21
C PRO A 67 -11.94 -3.24 11.80
N ALA A 68 -10.92 -3.44 10.97
CA ALA A 68 -10.40 -4.76 10.60
C ALA A 68 -9.41 -5.26 11.67
N ALA A 69 -9.92 -5.81 12.77
CA ALA A 69 -9.17 -6.05 14.00
C ALA A 69 -7.87 -6.85 13.82
N ASN A 70 -7.86 -7.86 12.97
CA ASN A 70 -6.72 -8.79 12.77
C ASN A 70 -5.91 -8.50 11.50
N ALA A 71 -6.21 -7.44 10.77
CA ALA A 71 -5.51 -7.10 9.55
C ALA A 71 -4.21 -6.32 9.82
N ALA A 72 -3.27 -6.41 8.88
CA ALA A 72 -2.03 -5.65 8.94
C ALA A 72 -2.29 -4.13 8.92
N THR A 73 -1.52 -3.39 9.71
CA THR A 73 -1.47 -1.94 9.55
C THR A 73 -0.79 -1.59 8.22
N LEU A 74 -1.03 -0.38 7.71
CA LEU A 74 -0.33 0.08 6.49
C LEU A 74 1.19 0.05 6.68
N ALA A 75 1.68 0.49 7.84
CA ALA A 75 3.12 0.48 8.13
C ALA A 75 3.69 -0.95 8.14
N ALA A 76 3.02 -1.91 8.78
CA ALA A 76 3.43 -3.31 8.78
C ALA A 76 3.41 -3.92 7.37
N ALA A 77 2.36 -3.64 6.60
CA ALA A 77 2.23 -4.11 5.22
C ALA A 77 3.34 -3.52 4.31
N MET A 78 3.67 -2.24 4.47
CA MET A 78 4.77 -1.60 3.74
C MET A 78 6.13 -2.15 4.14
N THR A 79 6.38 -2.35 5.44
CA THR A 79 7.61 -2.96 5.93
C THR A 79 7.83 -4.35 5.32
N LEU A 80 6.78 -5.18 5.34
CA LEU A 80 6.82 -6.52 4.76
C LEU A 80 7.03 -6.48 3.24
N TRP A 81 6.33 -5.59 2.56
CA TRP A 81 6.43 -5.44 1.11
C TRP A 81 7.80 -4.93 0.66
N GLN A 82 8.44 -4.05 1.43
CA GLN A 82 9.76 -3.49 1.12
C GLN A 82 10.93 -4.38 1.57
N ALA A 83 10.68 -5.36 2.44
CA ALA A 83 11.72 -6.25 2.92
C ALA A 83 12.37 -7.00 1.76
N HIS A 84 13.71 -7.07 1.75
CA HIS A 84 14.44 -7.81 0.71
C HIS A 84 14.07 -9.30 0.71
N ARG A 85 14.03 -9.92 1.90
CA ARG A 85 13.57 -11.29 2.13
C ARG A 85 12.47 -11.30 3.19
N PRO A 86 11.21 -11.05 2.81
CA PRO A 86 10.09 -11.14 3.74
C PRO A 86 9.83 -12.59 4.16
N ALA A 87 9.28 -12.78 5.36
CA ALA A 87 8.77 -14.07 5.76
C ALA A 87 7.62 -14.48 4.82
N LEU A 88 7.76 -15.65 4.16
CA LEU A 88 6.81 -16.11 3.14
C LEU A 88 5.40 -16.28 3.71
N GLU A 89 5.31 -16.82 4.93
CA GLU A 89 4.03 -16.95 5.63
C GLU A 89 3.34 -15.60 5.83
N ALA A 90 4.08 -14.59 6.31
CA ALA A 90 3.55 -13.24 6.53
C ALA A 90 3.12 -12.60 5.20
N LEU A 91 3.86 -12.84 4.11
CA LEU A 91 3.50 -12.36 2.78
C LEU A 91 2.22 -13.03 2.28
N GLY A 92 2.07 -14.33 2.52
CA GLY A 92 0.84 -15.08 2.22
C GLY A 92 -0.37 -14.56 3.02
N GLN A 93 -0.18 -14.31 4.32
CA GLN A 93 -1.21 -13.72 5.19
C GLN A 93 -1.62 -12.31 4.71
N LEU A 94 -0.64 -11.50 4.27
CA LEU A 94 -0.93 -10.20 3.69
C LEU A 94 -1.76 -10.33 2.40
N ALA A 95 -1.42 -11.26 1.51
CA ALA A 95 -2.19 -11.52 0.30
C ALA A 95 -3.62 -11.98 0.57
N ALA A 96 -3.83 -12.72 1.67
CA ALA A 96 -5.13 -13.23 2.09
C ALA A 96 -5.95 -12.21 2.91
N THR A 97 -5.44 -11.00 3.18
CA THR A 97 -6.14 -10.00 3.99
C THR A 97 -7.47 -9.61 3.35
N PRO A 98 -8.61 -9.75 4.06
CA PRO A 98 -9.90 -9.30 3.56
C PRO A 98 -9.89 -7.81 3.21
N GLY A 99 -10.45 -7.45 2.06
CA GLY A 99 -10.52 -6.07 1.61
C GLY A 99 -9.26 -5.56 0.87
N ILE A 100 -8.19 -6.35 0.78
CA ILE A 100 -7.02 -5.99 -0.01
C ILE A 100 -7.38 -5.71 -1.47
N ALA A 101 -6.71 -4.74 -2.11
CA ALA A 101 -6.93 -4.44 -3.52
C ALA A 101 -6.42 -5.58 -4.41
N GLY A 102 -7.26 -6.10 -5.32
CA GLY A 102 -6.93 -7.26 -6.15
C GLY A 102 -5.68 -7.08 -7.02
N GLY A 103 -5.40 -5.85 -7.48
CA GLY A 103 -4.18 -5.55 -8.21
C GLY A 103 -2.91 -5.68 -7.35
N TRP A 104 -2.98 -5.27 -6.09
CA TRP A 104 -1.86 -5.41 -5.17
C TRP A 104 -1.74 -6.84 -4.65
N GLN A 105 -2.86 -7.50 -4.37
CA GLN A 105 -2.89 -8.92 -4.03
C GLN A 105 -2.15 -9.78 -5.06
N ARG A 106 -2.45 -9.59 -6.36
CA ARG A 106 -1.74 -10.33 -7.44
C ARG A 106 -0.24 -10.12 -7.37
N LYS A 107 0.24 -8.88 -7.21
CA LYS A 107 1.68 -8.58 -7.09
C LYS A 107 2.32 -9.30 -5.90
N ILE A 108 1.61 -9.40 -4.78
CA ILE A 108 2.10 -10.12 -3.59
C ILE A 108 2.18 -11.61 -3.86
N VAL A 109 1.16 -12.19 -4.49
CA VAL A 109 1.12 -13.62 -4.86
C VAL A 109 2.23 -13.96 -5.87
N ASP A 110 2.42 -13.13 -6.90
CA ASP A 110 3.49 -13.32 -7.89
C ASP A 110 4.87 -13.29 -7.23
N ARG A 111 5.07 -12.35 -6.30
CA ARG A 111 6.32 -12.26 -5.53
C ARG A 111 6.53 -13.47 -4.63
N LEU A 112 5.48 -13.94 -3.96
CA LEU A 112 5.52 -15.14 -3.12
C LEU A 112 5.96 -16.35 -3.95
N ALA A 113 5.30 -16.60 -5.08
CA ALA A 113 5.63 -17.68 -5.99
C ALA A 113 7.07 -17.60 -6.54
N TYR A 114 7.57 -16.39 -6.77
CA TYR A 114 8.97 -16.20 -7.16
C TYR A 114 9.95 -16.59 -6.04
N LEU A 115 9.69 -16.14 -4.82
CA LEU A 115 10.54 -16.40 -3.66
C LEU A 115 10.56 -17.89 -3.26
N GLU A 116 9.43 -18.58 -3.39
CA GLU A 116 9.33 -20.02 -3.16
C GLU A 116 10.19 -20.83 -4.13
N LYS A 117 10.31 -20.39 -5.37
CA LYS A 117 11.14 -21.05 -6.39
C LYS A 117 12.65 -20.78 -6.23
N GLN A 118 13.03 -19.76 -5.47
CA GLN A 118 14.42 -19.32 -5.31
C GLN A 118 14.77 -19.06 -3.83
N PRO A 119 14.63 -20.08 -2.95
CA PRO A 119 14.79 -19.88 -1.51
C PRO A 119 16.20 -19.39 -1.12
N ASP A 120 17.23 -19.76 -1.88
CA ASP A 120 18.65 -19.46 -1.60
C ASP A 120 19.21 -18.30 -2.42
N LYS A 121 18.44 -17.72 -3.34
CA LYS A 121 18.89 -16.57 -4.13
C LYS A 121 18.34 -15.26 -3.57
N THR A 122 19.12 -14.21 -3.73
CA THR A 122 18.71 -12.84 -3.38
C THR A 122 17.33 -12.54 -3.97
N ALA A 123 16.36 -12.26 -3.13
CA ALA A 123 15.06 -11.82 -3.58
C ALA A 123 15.21 -10.59 -4.49
N PRO A 124 14.36 -10.41 -5.51
CA PRO A 124 14.39 -9.18 -6.26
C PRO A 124 14.17 -8.01 -5.31
N PRO A 125 14.80 -6.87 -5.57
CA PRO A 125 14.52 -5.67 -4.79
C PRO A 125 13.01 -5.41 -4.81
N PRO A 126 12.45 -4.82 -3.75
CA PRO A 126 11.09 -4.36 -3.79
C PRO A 126 10.90 -3.51 -5.06
N PRO A 127 9.69 -3.52 -5.65
CA PRO A 127 9.46 -2.74 -6.84
C PRO A 127 9.94 -1.32 -6.59
N ALA A 128 10.87 -0.88 -7.43
CA ALA A 128 11.42 0.45 -7.33
C ALA A 128 10.26 1.45 -7.30
N PHE A 129 10.33 2.39 -6.37
CA PHE A 129 9.51 3.58 -6.49
C PHE A 129 9.72 4.12 -7.91
N HIS A 130 8.67 4.66 -8.51
CA HIS A 130 8.81 5.28 -9.81
C HIS A 130 9.87 6.39 -9.73
N VAL A 131 11.11 6.03 -10.01
CA VAL A 131 12.23 6.98 -10.06
C VAL A 131 12.04 7.85 -11.30
N LYS A 132 12.37 9.12 -11.18
CA LYS A 132 12.42 10.03 -12.33
C LYS A 132 13.30 9.41 -13.41
N PRO A 133 12.82 9.27 -14.66
CA PRO A 133 13.71 8.84 -15.74
C PRO A 133 14.86 9.85 -15.86
N GLU A 134 16.09 9.34 -15.96
CA GLU A 134 17.24 10.19 -16.24
C GLU A 134 16.96 10.94 -17.54
N ALA A 135 17.19 12.25 -17.54
CA ALA A 135 17.09 13.06 -18.74
C ALA A 135 18.20 12.61 -19.72
N PRO A 136 17.92 12.57 -21.04
CA PRO A 136 18.90 12.18 -22.06
C PRO A 136 20.08 13.13 -22.10
#